data_69511b35bc347b03c98e13a1c5b728cc
#
_entry.id   69511b35bc347b03c98e13a1c5b728cc
#
_cell.length_a   1.000
_cell.length_b   1.000
_cell.length_c   1.000
_cell.angle_alpha   90.00
_cell.angle_beta   90.00
_cell.angle_gamma   90.00
#
_symmetry.space_group_name_H-M   'P 1'
#
loop_
_entity.id
_entity.type
_entity.pdbx_description
1 polymer ?
#
loop_
_entity_poly.entity_id
_entity_poly.type
_entity_poly.pdbx_seq_one_letter_code
_entity_poly.pdbx_strand_id
1 'polypeptide(L)'
;LRRNDMLTIQDVLETNQMIQKNNLDVRTITMGISLLDCCASDGKTLCNNIYDKITKYGEHLVETGEAISREYGVPIINKRVSVTPISLVAGASDLTSYVDIARTLDKAAKEIGINFIGGFSALVERGMSKGDRILIDSIAESLAVTDLVCSSVAVGSTKAGINMDAVAEMGRVFKDLAERTKDQDALGCAKLVVFSNAVEDNPFMAGAFHGVGEPEKVINVGVSGPGVVHHALQAVKGQPFDV
;
A
#
# COMPACT_ATOMS: atom_id res chain seq x y z
N LEU A 1 0.88 -6.51 -28.28
CA LEU A 1 0.61 -5.29 -29.03
C LEU A 1 1.90 -4.47 -29.10
N ARG A 2 2.65 -4.60 -30.21
CA ARG A 2 3.77 -3.68 -30.53
C ARG A 2 3.16 -2.47 -31.22
N ARG A 3 2.95 -1.38 -30.52
CA ARG A 3 2.96 -0.06 -31.10
C ARG A 3 4.33 0.54 -30.83
N ASN A 4 5.13 0.67 -31.88
CA ASN A 4 6.23 1.62 -31.93
C ASN A 4 5.60 3.02 -32.05
N ASP A 5 5.00 3.52 -31.00
CA ASP A 5 4.61 4.92 -30.94
C ASP A 5 5.87 5.67 -30.50
N MET A 6 6.62 6.18 -31.48
CA MET A 6 7.66 7.17 -31.23
C MET A 6 7.03 8.34 -30.50
N LEU A 7 7.61 8.75 -29.38
CA LEU A 7 7.27 9.99 -28.67
C LEU A 7 7.11 11.13 -29.69
N THR A 8 5.93 11.72 -29.72
CA THR A 8 5.69 12.89 -30.53
C THR A 8 6.20 14.15 -29.81
N ILE A 9 6.52 15.20 -30.55
CA ILE A 9 6.86 16.50 -29.93
C ILE A 9 5.74 16.98 -29.04
N GLN A 10 4.49 16.64 -29.35
CA GLN A 10 3.32 16.99 -28.56
C GLN A 10 3.31 16.30 -27.19
N ASP A 11 3.67 15.00 -27.12
CA ASP A 11 3.76 14.26 -25.87
C ASP A 11 4.82 14.87 -24.94
N VAL A 12 5.95 15.29 -25.49
CA VAL A 12 7.03 15.97 -24.74
C VAL A 12 6.56 17.35 -24.24
N LEU A 13 5.84 18.09 -25.04
CA LEU A 13 5.31 19.41 -24.66
C LEU A 13 4.23 19.29 -23.59
N GLU A 14 3.34 18.32 -23.69
CA GLU A 14 2.31 18.04 -22.67
C GLU A 14 2.94 17.62 -21.34
N THR A 15 3.93 16.73 -21.37
CA THR A 15 4.67 16.33 -20.17
C THR A 15 5.40 17.52 -19.52
N ASN A 16 6.03 18.36 -20.32
CA ASN A 16 6.70 19.57 -19.82
C ASN A 16 5.69 20.57 -19.23
N GLN A 17 4.54 20.75 -19.86
CA GLN A 17 3.47 21.60 -19.33
C GLN A 17 2.90 21.04 -18.04
N MET A 18 2.70 19.72 -17.95
CA MET A 18 2.23 19.03 -16.76
C MET A 18 3.18 19.26 -15.58
N ILE A 19 4.48 19.08 -15.78
CA ILE A 19 5.49 19.20 -14.73
C ILE A 19 5.77 20.67 -14.37
N GLN A 20 6.02 21.54 -15.38
CA GLN A 20 6.48 22.90 -15.13
C GLN A 20 5.37 23.91 -14.86
N LYS A 21 4.21 23.78 -15.54
CA LYS A 21 3.08 24.70 -15.33
C LYS A 21 2.09 24.22 -14.30
N ASN A 22 1.71 22.93 -14.38
CA ASN A 22 0.63 22.43 -13.54
C ASN A 22 1.12 21.81 -12.22
N ASN A 23 2.44 21.62 -12.07
CA ASN A 23 3.07 20.93 -10.92
C ASN A 23 2.43 19.55 -10.63
N LEU A 24 1.93 18.90 -11.67
CA LEU A 24 1.42 17.54 -11.63
C LEU A 24 2.60 16.58 -11.60
N ASP A 25 3.01 16.22 -10.40
CA ASP A 25 4.16 15.36 -10.17
C ASP A 25 3.66 13.92 -9.94
N VAL A 26 3.83 13.06 -10.94
CA VAL A 26 3.57 11.62 -10.81
C VAL A 26 4.72 11.01 -10.03
N ARG A 27 4.48 10.75 -8.73
CA ARG A 27 5.55 10.30 -7.83
C ARG A 27 5.56 8.82 -7.57
N THR A 28 4.45 8.15 -7.76
CA THR A 28 4.27 6.79 -7.25
C THR A 28 3.51 5.94 -8.24
N ILE A 29 3.99 4.70 -8.42
CA ILE A 29 3.19 3.62 -8.98
C ILE A 29 3.02 2.55 -7.91
N THR A 30 1.79 2.03 -7.77
CA THR A 30 1.46 0.94 -6.86
C THR A 30 0.81 -0.19 -7.65
N MET A 31 1.43 -1.37 -7.65
CA MET A 31 0.83 -2.56 -8.23
C MET A 31 -0.02 -3.26 -7.18
N GLY A 32 -1.33 -3.36 -7.41
CA GLY A 32 -2.22 -4.21 -6.65
C GLY A 32 -2.14 -5.65 -7.15
N ILE A 33 -2.05 -6.62 -6.25
CA ILE A 33 -1.96 -8.05 -6.57
C ILE A 33 -2.97 -8.81 -5.70
N SER A 34 -3.90 -9.54 -6.33
CA SER A 34 -4.80 -10.43 -5.62
C SER A 34 -4.03 -11.65 -5.11
N LEU A 35 -4.21 -11.99 -3.83
CA LEU A 35 -3.63 -13.18 -3.19
C LEU A 35 -4.69 -14.24 -2.86
N LEU A 36 -5.90 -14.13 -3.38
CA LEU A 36 -7.01 -15.03 -3.04
C LEU A 36 -6.73 -16.49 -3.45
N ASP A 37 -6.01 -16.71 -4.52
CA ASP A 37 -5.60 -18.05 -4.99
C ASP A 37 -4.38 -18.61 -4.23
N CYS A 38 -3.73 -17.80 -3.38
CA CYS A 38 -2.62 -18.24 -2.53
C CYS A 38 -3.07 -18.93 -1.25
N CYS A 39 -4.37 -18.88 -0.91
CA CYS A 39 -4.92 -19.45 0.31
C CYS A 39 -4.53 -20.93 0.47
N ALA A 40 -4.07 -21.30 1.65
CA ALA A 40 -3.76 -22.67 2.02
C ALA A 40 -4.02 -22.90 3.51
N SER A 41 -4.32 -24.15 3.88
CA SER A 41 -4.50 -24.55 5.28
C SER A 41 -3.16 -24.65 6.03
N ASP A 42 -2.10 -25.03 5.33
CA ASP A 42 -0.73 -25.06 5.84
C ASP A 42 -0.02 -23.73 5.67
N GLY A 43 0.45 -23.15 6.78
CA GLY A 43 1.07 -21.82 6.78
C GLY A 43 2.35 -21.73 5.95
N LYS A 44 3.13 -22.80 5.83
CA LYS A 44 4.34 -22.82 5.01
C LYS A 44 4.00 -22.76 3.52
N THR A 45 3.01 -23.54 3.09
CA THR A 45 2.51 -23.53 1.71
C THR A 45 1.93 -22.16 1.38
N LEU A 46 1.14 -21.56 2.30
CA LEU A 46 0.62 -20.21 2.16
C LEU A 46 1.74 -19.18 1.92
N CYS A 47 2.78 -19.18 2.76
CA CYS A 47 3.91 -18.27 2.61
C CYS A 47 4.64 -18.46 1.26
N ASN A 48 4.85 -19.71 0.83
CA ASN A 48 5.48 -19.98 -0.46
C ASN A 48 4.63 -19.45 -1.63
N ASN A 49 3.32 -19.72 -1.63
CA ASN A 49 2.42 -19.23 -2.67
C ASN A 49 2.43 -17.70 -2.76
N ILE A 50 2.40 -17.02 -1.62
CA ILE A 50 2.46 -15.56 -1.54
C ILE A 50 3.78 -15.04 -2.12
N TYR A 51 4.89 -15.62 -1.71
CA TYR A 51 6.22 -15.24 -2.18
C TYR A 51 6.37 -15.40 -3.70
N ASP A 52 6.04 -16.59 -4.22
CA ASP A 52 6.17 -16.93 -5.63
C ASP A 52 5.27 -16.01 -6.50
N LYS A 53 4.06 -15.69 -6.03
CA LYS A 53 3.15 -14.82 -6.77
C LYS A 53 3.63 -13.38 -6.82
N ILE A 54 4.06 -12.82 -5.69
CA ILE A 54 4.54 -11.44 -5.61
C ILE A 54 5.81 -11.27 -6.45
N THR A 55 6.78 -12.17 -6.32
CA THR A 55 8.03 -12.10 -7.07
C THR A 55 7.79 -12.24 -8.57
N LYS A 56 6.95 -13.18 -8.99
CA LYS A 56 6.59 -13.37 -10.40
C LYS A 56 5.90 -12.15 -11.03
N TYR A 57 4.95 -11.53 -10.32
CA TYR A 57 4.19 -10.41 -10.89
C TYR A 57 4.93 -9.08 -10.78
N GLY A 58 5.73 -8.92 -9.72
CA GLY A 58 6.51 -7.71 -9.46
C GLY A 58 7.87 -7.64 -10.17
N GLU A 59 8.32 -8.71 -10.80
CA GLU A 59 9.66 -8.86 -11.40
C GLU A 59 10.11 -7.66 -12.24
N HIS A 60 9.23 -7.12 -13.07
CA HIS A 60 9.56 -6.03 -13.98
C HIS A 60 9.03 -4.66 -13.54
N LEU A 61 8.41 -4.54 -12.36
CA LEU A 61 7.76 -3.29 -11.93
C LEU A 61 8.76 -2.14 -11.80
N VAL A 62 9.89 -2.39 -11.15
CA VAL A 62 10.91 -1.37 -10.89
C VAL A 62 11.60 -0.96 -12.20
N GLU A 63 12.05 -1.93 -12.99
CA GLU A 63 12.71 -1.69 -14.27
C GLU A 63 11.82 -0.89 -15.23
N THR A 64 10.55 -1.31 -15.36
CA THR A 64 9.58 -0.61 -16.21
C THR A 64 9.31 0.80 -15.72
N GLY A 65 9.14 1.01 -14.40
CA GLY A 65 8.94 2.34 -13.83
C GLY A 65 10.14 3.27 -14.06
N GLU A 66 11.36 2.76 -14.00
CA GLU A 66 12.57 3.53 -14.30
C GLU A 66 12.75 3.81 -15.78
N ALA A 67 12.37 2.88 -16.65
CA ALA A 67 12.38 3.09 -18.09
C ALA A 67 11.40 4.21 -18.48
N ILE A 68 10.17 4.19 -17.97
CA ILE A 68 9.18 5.25 -18.16
C ILE A 68 9.70 6.59 -17.63
N SER A 69 10.29 6.61 -16.44
CA SER A 69 10.87 7.83 -15.87
C SER A 69 11.93 8.45 -16.78
N ARG A 70 12.78 7.63 -17.38
CA ARG A 70 13.82 8.11 -18.31
C ARG A 70 13.27 8.55 -19.65
N GLU A 71 12.30 7.81 -20.19
CA GLU A 71 11.73 8.07 -21.52
C GLU A 71 10.87 9.32 -21.54
N TYR A 72 10.00 9.50 -20.53
CA TYR A 72 9.03 10.58 -20.45
C TYR A 72 9.46 11.76 -19.58
N GLY A 73 10.58 11.65 -18.87
CA GLY A 73 11.04 12.69 -17.94
C GLY A 73 10.16 12.85 -16.70
N VAL A 74 9.35 11.85 -16.37
CA VAL A 74 8.44 11.85 -15.20
C VAL A 74 9.12 11.18 -14.03
N PRO A 75 9.33 11.86 -12.86
CA PRO A 75 10.05 11.29 -11.75
C PRO A 75 9.18 10.30 -10.95
N ILE A 76 9.17 9.02 -11.32
CA ILE A 76 8.51 7.97 -10.54
C ILE A 76 9.43 7.54 -9.39
N ILE A 77 9.34 8.23 -8.27
CA ILE A 77 10.23 8.04 -7.11
C ILE A 77 9.90 6.74 -6.39
N ASN A 78 8.62 6.45 -6.17
CA ASN A 78 8.17 5.30 -5.39
C ASN A 78 7.52 4.23 -6.27
N LYS A 79 8.04 3.00 -6.19
CA LYS A 79 7.45 1.79 -6.77
C LYS A 79 7.00 0.92 -5.60
N ARG A 80 5.73 0.56 -5.55
CA ARG A 80 5.09 -0.09 -4.41
C ARG A 80 4.23 -1.26 -4.87
N VAL A 81 3.97 -2.17 -3.94
CA VAL A 81 3.00 -3.25 -4.12
C VAL A 81 1.95 -3.17 -3.01
N SER A 82 0.70 -3.43 -3.33
CA SER A 82 -0.38 -3.67 -2.39
C SER A 82 -0.97 -5.04 -2.66
N VAL A 83 -1.29 -5.79 -1.60
CA VAL A 83 -1.86 -7.13 -1.73
C VAL A 83 -3.21 -7.23 -1.04
N THR A 84 -3.96 -8.26 -1.35
CA THR A 84 -5.21 -8.58 -0.65
C THR A 84 -4.98 -8.62 0.86
N PRO A 85 -5.89 -8.06 1.69
CA PRO A 85 -5.74 -8.07 3.14
C PRO A 85 -5.39 -9.45 3.69
N ILE A 86 -4.25 -9.56 4.34
CA ILE A 86 -3.71 -10.83 4.83
C ILE A 86 -4.65 -11.50 5.83
N SER A 87 -5.42 -10.74 6.60
CA SER A 87 -6.43 -11.32 7.51
C SER A 87 -7.43 -12.22 6.79
N LEU A 88 -7.77 -11.91 5.53
CA LEU A 88 -8.67 -12.70 4.70
C LEU A 88 -7.96 -13.92 4.09
N VAL A 89 -6.77 -13.70 3.54
CA VAL A 89 -5.97 -14.73 2.85
C VAL A 89 -5.51 -15.82 3.82
N ALA A 90 -5.10 -15.44 5.03
CA ALA A 90 -4.58 -16.35 6.04
C ALA A 90 -5.65 -16.85 7.03
N GLY A 91 -6.89 -16.36 6.96
CA GLY A 91 -7.93 -16.67 7.94
C GLY A 91 -8.30 -18.15 8.06
N ALA A 92 -8.08 -18.95 7.01
CA ALA A 92 -8.32 -20.39 6.99
C ALA A 92 -7.07 -21.23 7.28
N SER A 93 -5.91 -20.61 7.52
CA SER A 93 -4.66 -21.33 7.80
C SER A 93 -4.61 -21.82 9.26
N ASP A 94 -3.66 -22.72 9.52
CA ASP A 94 -3.33 -23.25 10.85
C ASP A 94 -2.48 -22.30 11.70
N LEU A 95 -2.07 -21.16 11.12
CA LEU A 95 -1.21 -20.19 11.78
C LEU A 95 -1.90 -19.54 13.00
N THR A 96 -1.15 -19.40 14.07
CA THR A 96 -1.54 -18.69 15.29
C THR A 96 -0.88 -17.30 15.40
N SER A 97 0.03 -16.97 14.48
CA SER A 97 0.67 -15.68 14.32
C SER A 97 1.01 -15.46 12.83
N TYR A 98 0.91 -14.23 12.36
CA TYR A 98 1.20 -13.89 10.96
C TYR A 98 2.56 -13.20 10.76
N VAL A 99 3.44 -13.25 11.75
CA VAL A 99 4.80 -12.69 11.66
C VAL A 99 5.61 -13.31 10.50
N ASP A 100 5.46 -14.62 10.27
CA ASP A 100 6.16 -15.29 9.17
C ASP A 100 5.62 -14.88 7.79
N ILE A 101 4.33 -14.53 7.70
CA ILE A 101 3.76 -13.94 6.49
C ILE A 101 4.36 -12.53 6.28
N ALA A 102 4.46 -11.71 7.32
CA ALA A 102 5.08 -10.39 7.22
C ALA A 102 6.54 -10.48 6.75
N ARG A 103 7.32 -11.42 7.30
CA ARG A 103 8.70 -11.70 6.84
C ARG A 103 8.75 -12.15 5.38
N THR A 104 7.76 -12.93 4.95
CA THR A 104 7.64 -13.38 3.56
C THR A 104 7.36 -12.21 2.62
N LEU A 105 6.44 -11.31 3.00
CA LEU A 105 6.16 -10.07 2.26
C LEU A 105 7.40 -9.18 2.16
N ASP A 106 8.11 -8.99 3.27
CA ASP A 106 9.34 -8.19 3.32
C ASP A 106 10.44 -8.76 2.41
N LYS A 107 10.63 -10.09 2.46
CA LYS A 107 11.58 -10.80 1.60
C LYS A 107 11.23 -10.63 0.12
N ALA A 108 9.97 -10.83 -0.26
CA ALA A 108 9.52 -10.66 -1.63
C ALA A 108 9.70 -9.20 -2.10
N ALA A 109 9.37 -8.22 -1.25
CA ALA A 109 9.54 -6.80 -1.55
C ALA A 109 11.01 -6.42 -1.78
N LYS A 110 11.92 -6.96 -0.96
CA LYS A 110 13.37 -6.75 -1.12
C LYS A 110 13.90 -7.37 -2.41
N GLU A 111 13.41 -8.55 -2.78
CA GLU A 111 13.85 -9.25 -4.00
C GLU A 111 13.46 -8.49 -5.26
N ILE A 112 12.22 -8.00 -5.35
CA ILE A 112 11.78 -7.22 -6.52
C ILE A 112 12.19 -5.74 -6.45
N GLY A 113 12.86 -5.30 -5.38
CA GLY A 113 13.47 -3.97 -5.25
C GLY A 113 12.50 -2.81 -5.06
N ILE A 114 11.28 -3.07 -4.57
CA ILE A 114 10.27 -2.02 -4.32
C ILE A 114 10.54 -1.28 -3.00
N ASN A 115 9.93 -0.11 -2.86
CA ASN A 115 10.13 0.73 -1.67
C ASN A 115 9.28 0.28 -0.48
N PHE A 116 8.03 -0.16 -0.72
CA PHE A 116 7.10 -0.61 0.32
C PHE A 116 6.12 -1.65 -0.22
N ILE A 117 5.64 -2.51 0.67
CA ILE A 117 4.54 -3.45 0.42
C ILE A 117 3.44 -3.26 1.48
N GLY A 118 2.21 -3.02 1.01
CA GLY A 118 0.99 -2.93 1.83
C GLY A 118 0.13 -4.17 1.70
N GLY A 119 -0.90 -4.27 2.56
CA GLY A 119 -1.83 -5.39 2.57
C GLY A 119 -1.68 -6.30 3.80
N PHE A 120 -0.72 -6.03 4.70
CA PHE A 120 -0.73 -6.64 6.04
C PHE A 120 -1.85 -5.97 6.86
N SER A 121 -3.10 -6.26 6.48
CA SER A 121 -4.27 -5.44 6.81
C SER A 121 -5.45 -6.28 7.29
N ALA A 122 -6.32 -5.65 8.09
CA ALA A 122 -7.61 -6.17 8.51
C ALA A 122 -8.72 -5.13 8.32
N LEU A 123 -9.91 -5.58 7.91
CA LEU A 123 -11.10 -4.76 7.70
C LEU A 123 -12.13 -5.15 8.76
N VAL A 124 -12.17 -4.41 9.86
CA VAL A 124 -12.89 -4.82 11.08
C VAL A 124 -14.06 -3.90 11.48
N GLU A 125 -14.50 -3.05 10.56
CA GLU A 125 -15.61 -2.11 10.82
C GLU A 125 -16.92 -2.79 11.15
N ARG A 126 -17.11 -4.06 10.77
CA ARG A 126 -18.32 -4.86 11.04
C ARG A 126 -18.14 -5.92 12.12
N GLY A 127 -16.95 -5.99 12.70
CA GLY A 127 -16.56 -6.99 13.67
C GLY A 127 -15.25 -7.68 13.29
N MET A 128 -14.71 -8.48 14.20
CA MET A 128 -13.42 -9.15 14.02
C MET A 128 -13.60 -10.65 13.86
N SER A 129 -13.13 -11.20 12.75
CA SER A 129 -12.98 -12.65 12.54
C SER A 129 -11.78 -13.20 13.35
N LYS A 130 -11.60 -14.52 13.33
CA LYS A 130 -10.40 -15.15 13.91
C LYS A 130 -9.13 -14.65 13.22
N GLY A 131 -9.13 -14.56 11.88
CA GLY A 131 -7.98 -14.09 11.10
C GLY A 131 -7.62 -12.64 11.40
N ASP A 132 -8.62 -11.76 11.59
CA ASP A 132 -8.40 -10.37 11.94
C ASP A 132 -7.74 -10.22 13.31
N ARG A 133 -8.16 -11.01 14.32
CA ARG A 133 -7.55 -11.00 15.66
C ARG A 133 -6.08 -11.44 15.61
N ILE A 134 -5.79 -12.55 14.92
CA ILE A 134 -4.42 -13.04 14.76
C ILE A 134 -3.55 -11.97 14.05
N LEU A 135 -4.09 -11.31 13.03
CA LEU A 135 -3.36 -10.25 12.34
C LEU A 135 -3.07 -9.08 13.27
N ILE A 136 -4.09 -8.54 13.95
CA ILE A 136 -3.94 -7.39 14.85
C ILE A 136 -2.93 -7.69 15.96
N ASP A 137 -3.00 -8.87 16.58
CA ASP A 137 -2.05 -9.32 17.60
C ASP A 137 -0.61 -9.45 17.06
N SER A 138 -0.46 -9.70 15.76
CA SER A 138 0.84 -9.86 15.10
C SER A 138 1.46 -8.54 14.62
N ILE A 139 0.70 -7.43 14.56
CA ILE A 139 1.17 -6.18 13.92
C ILE A 139 2.45 -5.64 14.56
N ALA A 140 2.46 -5.50 15.89
CA ALA A 140 3.57 -4.85 16.59
C ALA A 140 4.89 -5.59 16.37
N GLU A 141 4.87 -6.93 16.47
CA GLU A 141 6.05 -7.74 16.20
C GLU A 141 6.42 -7.72 14.72
N SER A 142 5.44 -7.89 13.83
CA SER A 142 5.67 -7.91 12.38
C SER A 142 6.36 -6.65 11.88
N LEU A 143 5.87 -5.47 12.28
CA LEU A 143 6.44 -4.20 11.85
C LEU A 143 7.77 -3.87 12.54
N ALA A 144 8.06 -4.45 13.70
CA ALA A 144 9.35 -4.31 14.36
C ALA A 144 10.47 -5.14 13.68
N VAL A 145 10.11 -6.30 13.07
CA VAL A 145 11.08 -7.22 12.46
C VAL A 145 11.17 -7.15 10.94
N THR A 146 10.42 -6.25 10.31
CA THR A 146 10.38 -6.03 8.85
C THR A 146 10.71 -4.59 8.51
N ASP A 147 11.31 -4.36 7.34
CA ASP A 147 11.72 -3.03 6.89
C ASP A 147 10.67 -2.37 5.99
N LEU A 148 10.12 -3.11 5.01
CA LEU A 148 9.32 -2.57 3.91
C LEU A 148 7.81 -2.82 4.06
N VAL A 149 7.40 -3.65 5.03
CA VAL A 149 5.98 -3.99 5.23
C VAL A 149 5.24 -2.86 5.90
N CYS A 150 4.12 -2.49 5.32
CA CYS A 150 3.15 -1.54 5.89
C CYS A 150 1.87 -2.27 6.28
N SER A 151 1.25 -1.82 7.36
CA SER A 151 0.03 -2.40 7.91
C SER A 151 -1.08 -1.38 8.05
N SER A 152 -2.32 -1.84 7.95
CA SER A 152 -3.49 -0.99 8.18
C SER A 152 -4.67 -1.76 8.75
N VAL A 153 -5.48 -1.05 9.54
CA VAL A 153 -6.71 -1.58 10.10
C VAL A 153 -7.86 -0.60 9.84
N ALA A 154 -8.88 -1.03 9.09
CA ALA A 154 -10.10 -0.27 8.89
C ALA A 154 -11.06 -0.55 10.03
N VAL A 155 -11.28 0.44 10.90
CA VAL A 155 -12.08 0.29 12.12
C VAL A 155 -13.49 0.85 12.00
N GLY A 156 -13.82 1.51 10.89
CA GLY A 156 -15.12 2.13 10.72
C GLY A 156 -15.49 2.41 9.28
N SER A 157 -16.77 2.53 9.03
CA SER A 157 -17.32 3.01 7.78
C SER A 157 -18.64 3.76 8.02
N THR A 158 -19.01 4.64 7.09
CA THR A 158 -20.31 5.35 7.12
C THR A 158 -21.48 4.36 7.18
N LYS A 159 -21.30 3.17 6.60
CA LYS A 159 -22.33 2.14 6.55
C LYS A 159 -22.41 1.31 7.85
N ALA A 160 -21.28 1.01 8.47
CA ALA A 160 -21.19 0.11 9.63
C ALA A 160 -21.05 0.84 10.97
N GLY A 161 -20.67 2.12 10.96
CA GLY A 161 -20.27 2.84 12.17
C GLY A 161 -18.81 2.56 12.51
N ILE A 162 -18.45 2.79 13.78
CA ILE A 162 -17.07 2.62 14.29
C ILE A 162 -17.04 1.44 15.25
N ASN A 163 -16.10 0.52 15.03
CA ASN A 163 -15.81 -0.58 15.94
C ASN A 163 -14.90 -0.07 17.07
N MET A 164 -15.50 0.34 18.19
CA MET A 164 -14.77 0.93 19.32
C MET A 164 -13.84 -0.06 20.02
N ASP A 165 -14.15 -1.35 19.99
CA ASP A 165 -13.25 -2.40 20.54
C ASP A 165 -11.97 -2.47 19.71
N ALA A 166 -12.08 -2.43 18.38
CA ALA A 166 -10.93 -2.37 17.49
C ALA A 166 -10.10 -1.08 17.69
N VAL A 167 -10.76 0.07 17.90
CA VAL A 167 -10.07 1.34 18.21
C VAL A 167 -9.26 1.23 19.49
N ALA A 168 -9.85 0.67 20.56
CA ALA A 168 -9.17 0.49 21.84
C ALA A 168 -7.98 -0.48 21.71
N GLU A 169 -8.12 -1.54 20.93
CA GLU A 169 -7.07 -2.53 20.67
C GLU A 169 -5.93 -1.94 19.86
N MET A 170 -6.24 -1.17 18.83
CA MET A 170 -5.22 -0.48 18.04
C MET A 170 -4.43 0.55 18.86
N GLY A 171 -5.05 1.20 19.84
CA GLY A 171 -4.32 2.06 20.79
C GLY A 171 -3.24 1.31 21.56
N ARG A 172 -3.50 0.06 21.95
CA ARG A 172 -2.52 -0.81 22.62
C ARG A 172 -1.42 -1.26 21.67
N VAL A 173 -1.80 -1.63 20.43
CA VAL A 173 -0.87 -2.03 19.37
C VAL A 173 0.11 -0.91 19.06
N PHE A 174 -0.35 0.34 18.90
CA PHE A 174 0.52 1.50 18.69
C PHE A 174 1.51 1.71 19.83
N LYS A 175 1.04 1.57 21.08
CA LYS A 175 1.92 1.70 22.24
C LYS A 175 2.99 0.62 22.28
N ASP A 176 2.62 -0.65 22.04
CA ASP A 176 3.57 -1.76 21.98
C ASP A 176 4.57 -1.58 20.82
N LEU A 177 4.08 -1.19 19.65
CA LEU A 177 4.93 -0.94 18.49
C LEU A 177 5.93 0.20 18.72
N ALA A 178 5.49 1.30 19.33
CA ALA A 178 6.36 2.41 19.69
C ALA A 178 7.48 1.97 20.65
N GLU A 179 7.13 1.16 21.66
CA GLU A 179 8.10 0.64 22.63
C GLU A 179 9.10 -0.33 21.98
N ARG A 180 8.64 -1.21 21.09
CA ARG A 180 9.50 -2.16 20.34
C ARG A 180 10.46 -1.47 19.37
N THR A 181 10.10 -0.32 18.85
CA THR A 181 10.89 0.41 17.84
C THR A 181 11.47 1.72 18.34
N LYS A 182 11.48 1.96 19.65
CA LYS A 182 11.98 3.19 20.27
C LYS A 182 13.43 3.53 19.92
N ASP A 183 14.29 2.50 19.79
CA ASP A 183 15.69 2.68 19.43
C ASP A 183 15.90 2.99 17.93
N GLN A 184 14.81 3.01 17.16
CA GLN A 184 14.73 3.37 15.75
C GLN A 184 13.76 4.55 15.54
N ASP A 185 13.74 5.51 16.47
CA ASP A 185 12.86 6.69 16.45
C ASP A 185 11.35 6.34 16.35
N ALA A 186 10.95 5.18 16.85
CA ALA A 186 9.60 4.61 16.75
C ALA A 186 9.08 4.50 15.29
N LEU A 187 9.97 4.27 14.33
CA LEU A 187 9.68 4.23 12.89
C LEU A 187 8.61 3.18 12.53
N GLY A 188 8.47 2.13 13.34
CA GLY A 188 7.39 1.17 13.18
C GLY A 188 6.00 1.81 13.11
N CYS A 189 5.76 2.86 13.92
CA CYS A 189 4.48 3.56 13.94
C CYS A 189 4.18 4.31 12.63
N ALA A 190 5.19 4.72 11.86
CA ALA A 190 5.00 5.36 10.57
C ALA A 190 4.55 4.37 9.48
N LYS A 191 4.69 3.07 9.73
CA LYS A 191 4.26 1.98 8.81
C LYS A 191 2.86 1.44 9.14
N LEU A 192 2.17 1.98 10.15
CA LEU A 192 0.86 1.55 10.61
C LEU A 192 -0.18 2.66 10.47
N VAL A 193 -1.31 2.36 9.84
CA VAL A 193 -2.45 3.27 9.71
C VAL A 193 -3.72 2.64 10.25
N VAL A 194 -4.47 3.42 11.03
CA VAL A 194 -5.86 3.11 11.39
C VAL A 194 -6.77 4.12 10.71
N PHE A 195 -7.77 3.65 9.99
CA PHE A 195 -8.62 4.53 9.19
C PHE A 195 -10.08 4.06 9.16
N SER A 196 -10.95 4.88 8.58
CA SER A 196 -12.34 4.57 8.28
C SER A 196 -12.67 4.91 6.82
N ASN A 197 -13.75 4.33 6.30
CA ASN A 197 -14.18 4.51 4.91
C ASN A 197 -13.07 4.20 3.89
N ALA A 198 -12.35 3.10 4.08
CA ALA A 198 -11.42 2.61 3.09
C ALA A 198 -12.14 2.37 1.76
N VAL A 199 -11.51 2.80 0.67
CA VAL A 199 -11.94 2.41 -0.68
C VAL A 199 -11.54 0.96 -0.93
N GLU A 200 -12.22 0.29 -1.88
CA GLU A 200 -12.00 -1.14 -2.13
C GLU A 200 -10.59 -1.45 -2.63
N ASP A 201 -10.02 -0.60 -3.48
CA ASP A 201 -8.60 -0.64 -3.85
C ASP A 201 -7.91 0.63 -3.34
N ASN A 202 -7.14 0.49 -2.29
CA ASN A 202 -6.45 1.61 -1.66
C ASN A 202 -4.94 1.52 -1.90
N PRO A 203 -4.38 2.28 -2.87
CA PRO A 203 -2.95 2.28 -3.15
C PRO A 203 -2.14 3.17 -2.20
N PHE A 204 -2.79 3.86 -1.26
CA PHE A 204 -2.16 4.88 -0.43
C PHE A 204 -1.39 4.26 0.76
N MET A 205 -0.08 4.38 0.72
CA MET A 205 0.81 3.89 1.79
C MET A 205 0.74 4.85 3.03
N ALA A 206 0.74 4.38 4.28
CA ALA A 206 0.92 2.97 4.74
C ALA A 206 -0.38 2.12 4.70
N GLY A 207 -1.53 2.69 4.43
CA GLY A 207 -2.82 2.02 4.46
C GLY A 207 -3.17 1.22 3.20
N ALA A 208 -2.21 0.98 2.30
CA ALA A 208 -2.47 0.32 1.03
C ALA A 208 -2.91 -1.14 1.20
N PHE A 209 -3.91 -1.52 0.45
CA PHE A 209 -4.33 -2.91 0.24
C PHE A 209 -5.06 -3.05 -1.10
N HIS A 210 -5.09 -4.26 -1.64
CA HIS A 210 -5.80 -4.61 -2.86
C HIS A 210 -7.11 -5.31 -2.50
N GLY A 211 -8.24 -4.76 -2.93
CA GLY A 211 -9.58 -5.26 -2.58
C GLY A 211 -9.90 -6.62 -3.20
N VAL A 212 -10.80 -7.35 -2.55
CA VAL A 212 -11.22 -8.68 -2.99
C VAL A 212 -12.10 -8.65 -4.26
N GLY A 213 -12.71 -7.51 -4.57
CA GLY A 213 -13.51 -7.30 -5.78
C GLY A 213 -12.71 -6.83 -7.00
N GLU A 214 -11.43 -6.57 -6.80
CA GLU A 214 -10.56 -6.02 -7.82
C GLU A 214 -9.96 -7.10 -8.74
N PRO A 215 -9.47 -6.72 -9.94
CA PRO A 215 -8.80 -7.65 -10.85
C PRO A 215 -7.59 -8.33 -10.22
N GLU A 216 -7.11 -9.39 -10.86
CA GLU A 216 -5.94 -10.16 -10.45
C GLU A 216 -4.70 -9.28 -10.20
N LYS A 217 -4.53 -8.24 -11.02
CA LYS A 217 -3.51 -7.19 -10.86
C LYS A 217 -3.96 -5.88 -11.48
N VAL A 218 -3.54 -4.78 -10.86
CA VAL A 218 -3.83 -3.40 -11.31
C VAL A 218 -2.61 -2.51 -11.07
N ILE A 219 -2.43 -1.48 -11.87
CA ILE A 219 -1.44 -0.43 -11.64
C ILE A 219 -2.17 0.86 -11.30
N ASN A 220 -1.91 1.36 -10.10
CA ASN A 220 -2.38 2.65 -9.62
C ASN A 220 -1.28 3.70 -9.74
N VAL A 221 -1.62 4.85 -10.29
CA VAL A 221 -0.69 5.98 -10.45
C VAL A 221 -1.01 7.05 -9.40
N GLY A 222 -0.04 7.39 -8.57
CA GLY A 222 -0.17 8.41 -7.54
C GLY A 222 0.41 9.74 -7.96
N VAL A 223 -0.43 10.78 -7.94
CA VAL A 223 -0.05 12.17 -8.24
C VAL A 223 0.09 12.96 -6.93
N SER A 224 1.06 13.90 -6.89
CA SER A 224 1.27 14.78 -5.73
C SER A 224 0.16 15.83 -5.60
N GLY A 225 -0.86 15.54 -4.78
CA GLY A 225 -1.98 16.46 -4.50
C GLY A 225 -1.54 17.81 -3.90
N PRO A 226 -0.68 17.85 -2.86
CA PRO A 226 -0.24 19.11 -2.26
C PRO A 226 0.41 20.09 -3.23
N GLY A 227 1.21 19.61 -4.20
CA GLY A 227 1.81 20.45 -5.24
C GLY A 227 0.78 21.10 -6.14
N VAL A 228 -0.23 20.35 -6.59
CA VAL A 228 -1.33 20.84 -7.41
C VAL A 228 -2.15 21.91 -6.68
N VAL A 229 -2.54 21.65 -5.44
CA VAL A 229 -3.31 22.57 -4.60
C VAL A 229 -2.52 23.85 -4.34
N HIS A 230 -1.23 23.75 -4.02
CA HIS A 230 -0.37 24.91 -3.82
C HIS A 230 -0.32 25.79 -5.08
N HIS A 231 -0.14 25.20 -6.25
CA HIS A 231 -0.11 25.94 -7.50
C HIS A 231 -1.45 26.63 -7.82
N ALA A 232 -2.57 25.92 -7.63
CA ALA A 232 -3.91 26.51 -7.80
C ALA A 232 -4.14 27.70 -6.85
N LEU A 233 -3.77 27.57 -5.58
CA LEU A 233 -3.88 28.65 -4.60
C LEU A 233 -2.99 29.87 -4.93
N GLN A 234 -1.81 29.65 -5.49
CA GLN A 234 -0.95 30.75 -5.96
C GLN A 234 -1.60 31.55 -7.10
N ALA A 235 -2.32 30.85 -8.01
CA ALA A 235 -2.99 31.49 -9.14
C ALA A 235 -4.17 32.39 -8.70
N VAL A 236 -4.82 32.08 -7.58
CA VAL A 236 -5.96 32.84 -7.02
C VAL A 236 -5.56 33.71 -5.81
N LYS A 237 -4.28 33.88 -5.55
CA LYS A 237 -3.78 34.68 -4.42
C LYS A 237 -4.32 36.11 -4.46
N GLY A 238 -4.99 36.53 -3.39
CA GLY A 238 -5.59 37.84 -3.27
C GLY A 238 -7.02 37.95 -3.81
N GLN A 239 -7.59 36.90 -4.34
CA GLN A 239 -9.01 36.83 -4.68
C GLN A 239 -9.86 36.56 -3.42
N PRO A 240 -11.17 36.92 -3.43
CA PRO A 240 -12.10 36.50 -2.39
C PRO A 240 -12.17 34.97 -2.26
N PHE A 241 -12.60 34.49 -1.08
CA PHE A 241 -12.59 33.05 -0.76
C PHE A 241 -13.63 32.22 -1.55
N ASP A 242 -14.56 32.87 -2.19
CA ASP A 242 -15.65 32.30 -2.99
C ASP A 242 -15.33 32.21 -4.51
N VAL A 243 -14.09 32.44 -4.89
CA VAL A 243 -13.60 32.37 -6.29
C VAL A 243 -12.84 31.01 -6.56
#